data_a4250d46a7d427360601b582580cecfd
#
_entry.id   a4250d46a7d427360601b582580cecfd
#
_cell.length_a   1.000
_cell.length_b   1.000
_cell.length_c   1.000
_cell.angle_alpha   90.00
_cell.angle_beta   90.00
_cell.angle_gamma   90.00
#
_symmetry.space_group_name_H-M   'P 1'
#
loop_
_entity.id
_entity.type
_entity.pdbx_description
1 polymer ?
#
loop_
_entity_poly.entity_id
_entity_poly.type
_entity_poly.pdbx_seq_one_letter_code
_entity_poly.pdbx_strand_id
1 'polypeptide(L)'
;MRGLGTGPLAELRRMTSELPAPAAWHLIALHNIGPGDRALWCEAFRLMAALIPRGDPKTRPDAKRRVRLGEALADGADERWQPERDSNGEAIPLVSQARMQQLLAARGSARVDLLSRACSMIGRALPPGTGIRPDDIAAALLHPEDSARLAHPYYRRLVVLPRDAAAQKDNDA
;
A
#
# COMPACT_ATOMS: atom_id res chain seq x y z
N MET A 1 13.03 0.67 6.95
CA MET A 1 13.13 -0.81 6.82
C MET A 1 14.23 -1.24 5.83
N ARG A 2 14.98 -0.29 5.22
CA ARG A 2 16.18 -0.63 4.44
C ARG A 2 17.20 -1.29 5.38
N GLY A 3 17.84 -2.36 4.94
CA GLY A 3 18.87 -3.08 5.71
C GLY A 3 18.37 -4.22 6.60
N LEU A 4 17.07 -4.44 6.73
CA LEU A 4 16.57 -5.61 7.45
C LEU A 4 16.81 -6.88 6.62
N GLY A 5 17.46 -7.87 7.25
CA GLY A 5 17.64 -9.20 6.69
C GLY A 5 16.32 -9.96 6.54
N THR A 6 16.38 -11.19 5.98
CA THR A 6 15.20 -12.06 5.79
C THR A 6 14.56 -12.46 7.12
N GLY A 7 15.37 -12.77 8.15
CA GLY A 7 14.90 -13.14 9.49
C GLY A 7 14.01 -12.07 10.11
N PRO A 8 14.50 -10.86 10.35
CA PRO A 8 13.72 -9.74 10.90
C PRO A 8 12.45 -9.42 10.10
N LEU A 9 12.49 -9.50 8.76
CA LEU A 9 11.28 -9.29 7.94
C LEU A 9 10.25 -10.41 8.11
N ALA A 10 10.71 -11.65 8.28
CA ALA A 10 9.81 -12.77 8.54
C ALA A 10 9.18 -12.67 9.94
N GLU A 11 9.93 -12.18 10.93
CA GLU A 11 9.38 -11.88 12.25
C GLU A 11 8.30 -10.81 12.19
N LEU A 12 8.57 -9.68 11.53
CA LEU A 12 7.60 -8.60 11.37
C LEU A 12 6.31 -9.06 10.68
N ARG A 13 6.41 -9.94 9.68
CA ARG A 13 5.22 -10.46 8.97
C ARG A 13 4.33 -11.35 9.83
N ARG A 14 4.91 -12.03 10.83
CA ARG A 14 4.21 -13.01 11.69
C ARG A 14 3.78 -12.45 13.03
N MET A 15 4.29 -11.28 13.41
CA MET A 15 3.93 -10.67 14.69
C MET A 15 2.48 -10.22 14.73
N THR A 16 1.97 -10.04 15.94
CA THR A 16 0.72 -9.34 16.23
C THR A 16 1.03 -8.05 17.00
N SER A 17 0.06 -7.16 17.13
CA SER A 17 0.21 -5.96 17.98
C SER A 17 0.37 -6.30 19.46
N GLU A 18 -0.21 -7.41 19.90
CA GLU A 18 -0.12 -7.89 21.28
C GLU A 18 1.22 -8.56 21.60
N LEU A 19 1.85 -9.17 20.57
CA LEU A 19 3.15 -9.85 20.71
C LEU A 19 4.12 -9.30 19.65
N PRO A 20 4.70 -8.11 19.87
CA PRO A 20 5.67 -7.53 18.95
C PRO A 20 6.95 -8.37 18.87
N ALA A 21 7.44 -8.57 17.66
CA ALA A 21 8.70 -9.26 17.41
C ALA A 21 9.91 -8.39 17.86
N PRO A 22 11.09 -9.01 18.15
CA PRO A 22 12.31 -8.26 18.45
C PRO A 22 12.65 -7.20 17.42
N ALA A 23 12.45 -7.48 16.14
CA ALA A 23 12.65 -6.52 15.06
C ALA A 23 11.71 -5.29 15.17
N ALA A 24 10.48 -5.46 15.66
CA ALA A 24 9.57 -4.35 15.90
C ALA A 24 10.03 -3.48 17.07
N TRP A 25 10.48 -4.09 18.17
CA TRP A 25 11.03 -3.38 19.31
C TRP A 25 12.25 -2.54 18.95
N HIS A 26 13.13 -3.07 18.10
CA HIS A 26 14.26 -2.32 17.57
C HIS A 26 13.82 -1.09 16.77
N LEU A 27 12.82 -1.23 15.90
CA LEU A 27 12.28 -0.10 15.14
C LEU A 27 11.58 0.92 16.03
N ILE A 28 10.81 0.47 17.03
CA ILE A 28 10.16 1.33 18.01
C ILE A 28 11.19 2.19 18.75
N ALA A 29 12.27 1.56 19.24
CA ALA A 29 13.35 2.26 19.94
C ALA A 29 14.10 3.23 19.01
N LEU A 30 14.44 2.79 17.80
CA LEU A 30 15.16 3.58 16.80
C LEU A 30 14.40 4.86 16.40
N HIS A 31 13.08 4.78 16.31
CA HIS A 31 12.22 5.89 15.91
C HIS A 31 11.55 6.61 17.10
N ASN A 32 11.92 6.26 18.32
CA ASN A 32 11.38 6.86 19.56
C ASN A 32 9.84 6.88 19.60
N ILE A 33 9.22 5.75 19.25
CA ILE A 33 7.76 5.62 19.19
C ILE A 33 7.20 5.50 20.61
N GLY A 34 6.29 6.41 20.95
CA GLY A 34 5.65 6.44 22.27
C GLY A 34 4.73 5.25 22.55
N PRO A 35 4.43 4.96 23.82
CA PRO A 35 3.62 3.81 24.21
C PRO A 35 2.19 3.85 23.64
N GLY A 36 1.59 5.04 23.47
CA GLY A 36 0.23 5.21 22.96
C GLY A 36 0.06 4.76 21.51
N ASP A 37 1.08 4.94 20.68
CA ASP A 37 1.03 4.63 19.24
C ASP A 37 1.63 3.26 18.91
N ARG A 38 2.21 2.58 19.89
CA ARG A 38 3.00 1.36 19.68
C ARG A 38 2.25 0.27 18.92
N ALA A 39 1.02 -0.01 19.31
CA ALA A 39 0.21 -1.05 18.68
C ALA A 39 -0.03 -0.76 17.19
N LEU A 40 -0.38 0.47 16.85
CA LEU A 40 -0.61 0.89 15.46
C LEU A 40 0.69 0.86 14.65
N TRP A 41 1.83 1.25 15.24
CA TRP A 41 3.12 1.15 14.59
C TRP A 41 3.56 -0.30 14.35
N CYS A 42 3.27 -1.22 15.26
CA CYS A 42 3.49 -2.65 15.03
C CYS A 42 2.69 -3.13 13.81
N GLU A 43 1.42 -2.76 13.71
CA GLU A 43 0.62 -3.08 12.52
C GLU A 43 1.17 -2.42 11.25
N ALA A 44 1.61 -1.16 11.32
CA ALA A 44 2.25 -0.50 10.19
C ALA A 44 3.52 -1.25 9.73
N PHE A 45 4.38 -1.67 10.65
CA PHE A 45 5.58 -2.44 10.33
C PHE A 45 5.24 -3.80 9.71
N ARG A 46 4.21 -4.49 10.22
CA ARG A 46 3.72 -5.75 9.67
C ARG A 46 3.24 -5.60 8.23
N LEU A 47 2.42 -4.58 7.97
CA LEU A 47 1.90 -4.29 6.63
C LEU A 47 3.02 -3.90 5.66
N MET A 48 3.95 -3.04 6.09
CA MET A 48 5.12 -2.69 5.27
C MET A 48 5.98 -3.91 4.95
N ALA A 49 6.20 -4.80 5.93
CA ALA A 49 6.96 -6.03 5.73
C ALA A 49 6.26 -6.97 4.75
N ALA A 50 4.92 -7.02 4.75
CA ALA A 50 4.13 -7.84 3.81
C ALA A 50 4.29 -7.37 2.36
N LEU A 51 4.49 -6.07 2.12
CA LEU A 51 4.69 -5.49 0.78
C LEU A 51 6.13 -5.65 0.24
N ILE A 52 7.09 -6.00 1.08
CA ILE A 52 8.46 -6.27 0.63
C ILE A 52 8.52 -7.67 0.02
N PRO A 53 9.03 -7.84 -1.22
CA PRO A 53 9.16 -9.16 -1.83
C PRO A 53 9.94 -10.14 -0.94
N ARG A 54 9.54 -11.41 -0.99
CA ARG A 54 10.29 -12.49 -0.32
C ARG A 54 11.55 -12.81 -1.11
N GLY A 55 12.59 -13.27 -0.45
CA GLY A 55 13.86 -13.68 -1.07
C GLY A 55 15.08 -13.10 -0.37
N ASP A 56 16.26 -13.35 -0.91
CA ASP A 56 17.51 -12.86 -0.37
C ASP A 56 17.55 -11.33 -0.44
N PRO A 57 17.90 -10.62 0.65
CA PRO A 57 18.07 -9.18 0.65
C PRO A 57 19.04 -8.67 -0.43
N LYS A 58 20.05 -9.45 -0.77
CA LYS A 58 21.07 -9.11 -1.79
C LYS A 58 20.52 -9.17 -3.21
N THR A 59 19.53 -10.02 -3.46
CA THR A 59 18.93 -10.23 -4.79
C THR A 59 17.61 -9.50 -4.96
N ARG A 60 17.08 -8.89 -3.88
CA ARG A 60 15.85 -8.09 -3.96
C ARG A 60 16.09 -6.86 -4.84
N PRO A 61 15.26 -6.65 -5.88
CA PRO A 61 15.36 -5.43 -6.63
C PRO A 61 15.06 -4.24 -5.70
N ASP A 62 15.98 -3.27 -5.66
CA ASP A 62 15.68 -1.99 -5.00
C ASP A 62 14.46 -1.36 -5.67
N ALA A 63 13.52 -0.91 -4.86
CA ALA A 63 12.39 -0.15 -5.36
C ALA A 63 12.90 1.18 -5.91
N LYS A 64 13.07 1.23 -7.23
CA LYS A 64 13.50 2.44 -7.96
C LYS A 64 12.39 3.49 -7.94
N ARG A 65 11.15 3.03 -7.91
CA ARG A 65 9.95 3.86 -7.88
C ARG A 65 9.15 3.62 -6.61
N ARG A 66 8.62 4.69 -6.02
CA ARG A 66 7.69 4.62 -4.89
C ARG A 66 6.40 5.33 -5.25
N VAL A 67 5.32 4.59 -5.19
CA VAL A 67 3.95 5.08 -5.46
C VAL A 67 3.19 5.30 -4.17
N ARG A 68 2.17 6.11 -4.25
CA ARG A 68 1.25 6.34 -3.13
C ARG A 68 0.39 5.12 -2.90
N LEU A 69 0.03 4.88 -1.62
CA LEU A 69 -0.83 3.74 -1.29
C LEU A 69 -2.18 3.80 -2.03
N GLY A 70 -2.79 4.99 -2.13
CA GLY A 70 -4.04 5.16 -2.87
C GLY A 70 -3.93 4.81 -4.36
N GLU A 71 -2.83 5.16 -5.04
CA GLU A 71 -2.58 4.75 -6.43
C GLU A 71 -2.50 3.23 -6.54
N ALA A 72 -1.76 2.59 -5.64
CA ALA A 72 -1.61 1.13 -5.65
C ALA A 72 -2.93 0.40 -5.34
N LEU A 73 -3.83 1.00 -4.56
CA LEU A 73 -5.18 0.48 -4.32
C LEU A 73 -6.04 0.52 -5.59
N ALA A 74 -5.79 1.49 -6.48
CA ALA A 74 -6.49 1.57 -7.75
C ALA A 74 -5.97 0.54 -8.76
N ASP A 75 -4.65 0.49 -8.99
CA ASP A 75 -4.07 -0.20 -10.15
C ASP A 75 -2.92 -1.16 -9.82
N GLY A 76 -2.69 -1.48 -8.55
CA GLY A 76 -1.54 -2.30 -8.15
C GLY A 76 -0.20 -1.65 -8.39
N ALA A 77 -0.16 -0.34 -8.65
CA ALA A 77 1.01 0.46 -8.99
C ALA A 77 1.59 0.19 -10.40
N ASP A 78 0.77 -0.33 -11.30
CA ASP A 78 1.13 -0.48 -12.72
C ASP A 78 1.00 0.86 -13.45
N GLU A 79 2.08 1.29 -14.10
CA GLU A 79 2.10 2.53 -14.90
C GLU A 79 1.28 2.40 -16.20
N ARG A 80 1.18 1.19 -16.72
CA ARG A 80 0.48 0.89 -17.97
C ARG A 80 -0.98 0.51 -17.75
N TRP A 81 -1.45 0.58 -16.49
CA TRP A 81 -2.80 0.19 -16.18
C TRP A 81 -3.82 1.03 -16.95
N GLN A 82 -4.56 0.35 -17.80
CA GLN A 82 -5.72 0.87 -18.46
C GLN A 82 -6.93 0.19 -17.83
N PRO A 83 -7.78 0.94 -17.10
CA PRO A 83 -8.89 0.31 -16.40
C PRO A 83 -9.83 -0.36 -17.38
N GLU A 84 -10.06 -1.65 -17.16
CA GLU A 84 -11.25 -2.29 -17.69
C GLU A 84 -12.48 -1.55 -17.16
N ARG A 85 -13.55 -1.53 -17.94
CA ARG A 85 -14.80 -0.90 -17.52
C ARG A 85 -15.85 -1.95 -17.32
N ASP A 86 -16.64 -1.79 -16.27
CA ASP A 86 -17.81 -2.62 -16.03
C ASP A 86 -18.97 -2.27 -17.00
N SER A 87 -20.09 -2.95 -16.84
CA SER A 87 -21.32 -2.72 -17.63
C SER A 87 -21.87 -1.29 -17.55
N ASN A 88 -21.48 -0.53 -16.50
CA ASN A 88 -21.87 0.87 -16.28
C ASN A 88 -20.84 1.85 -16.83
N GLY A 89 -19.75 1.36 -17.42
CA GLY A 89 -18.65 2.19 -17.92
C GLY A 89 -17.69 2.67 -16.82
N GLU A 90 -17.80 2.15 -15.59
CA GLU A 90 -16.92 2.49 -14.48
C GLU A 90 -15.62 1.69 -14.54
N ALA A 91 -14.52 2.31 -14.16
CA ALA A 91 -13.22 1.65 -14.08
C ALA A 91 -13.24 0.52 -13.04
N ILE A 92 -12.67 -0.64 -13.37
CA ILE A 92 -12.51 -1.79 -12.47
C ILE A 92 -11.15 -1.68 -11.76
N PRO A 93 -11.09 -1.13 -10.54
CA PRO A 93 -9.84 -1.00 -9.80
C PRO A 93 -9.46 -2.32 -9.10
N LEU A 94 -8.18 -2.44 -8.72
CA LEU A 94 -7.68 -3.56 -7.92
C LEU A 94 -8.47 -3.74 -6.61
N VAL A 95 -8.73 -2.65 -5.91
CA VAL A 95 -9.64 -2.59 -4.76
C VAL A 95 -10.88 -1.83 -5.20
N SER A 96 -12.04 -2.49 -5.24
CA SER A 96 -13.28 -1.88 -5.71
C SER A 96 -13.65 -0.61 -4.93
N GLN A 97 -14.38 0.31 -5.57
CA GLN A 97 -14.80 1.57 -4.93
C GLN A 97 -15.59 1.33 -3.64
N ALA A 98 -16.46 0.32 -3.60
CA ALA A 98 -17.20 -0.05 -2.39
C ALA A 98 -16.27 -0.45 -1.24
N ARG A 99 -15.23 -1.27 -1.52
CA ARG A 99 -14.21 -1.64 -0.51
C ARG A 99 -13.36 -0.45 -0.09
N MET A 100 -13.05 0.44 -1.02
CA MET A 100 -12.34 1.68 -0.72
C MET A 100 -13.16 2.57 0.23
N GLN A 101 -14.46 2.75 -0.01
CA GLN A 101 -15.36 3.47 0.88
C GLN A 101 -15.44 2.84 2.27
N GLN A 102 -15.54 1.50 2.35
CA GLN A 102 -15.49 0.77 3.63
C GLN A 102 -14.18 1.04 4.36
N LEU A 103 -13.03 1.03 3.67
CA LEU A 103 -11.73 1.32 4.25
C LEU A 103 -11.65 2.76 4.77
N LEU A 104 -12.18 3.75 4.04
CA LEU A 104 -12.19 5.15 4.45
C LEU A 104 -13.07 5.38 5.69
N ALA A 105 -14.19 4.67 5.79
CA ALA A 105 -15.11 4.75 6.94
C ALA A 105 -14.62 3.97 8.16
N ALA A 106 -13.83 2.93 7.98
CA ALA A 106 -13.41 2.02 9.05
C ALA A 106 -12.48 2.70 10.07
N ARG A 107 -12.56 2.24 11.32
CA ARG A 107 -11.73 2.69 12.44
C ARG A 107 -11.25 1.46 13.24
N GLY A 108 -10.23 1.65 14.08
CA GLY A 108 -9.72 0.60 14.98
C GLY A 108 -9.31 -0.68 14.24
N SER A 109 -9.64 -1.84 14.80
CA SER A 109 -9.28 -3.15 14.26
C SER A 109 -9.85 -3.42 12.87
N ALA A 110 -11.08 -2.98 12.60
CA ALA A 110 -11.70 -3.13 11.28
C ALA A 110 -10.88 -2.44 10.18
N ARG A 111 -10.29 -1.27 10.47
CA ARG A 111 -9.40 -0.58 9.53
C ARG A 111 -8.10 -1.35 9.29
N VAL A 112 -7.51 -1.91 10.36
CA VAL A 112 -6.30 -2.75 10.27
C VAL A 112 -6.57 -3.96 9.37
N ASP A 113 -7.71 -4.64 9.56
CA ASP A 113 -8.08 -5.82 8.76
C ASP A 113 -8.28 -5.49 7.29
N LEU A 114 -8.99 -4.40 6.99
CA LEU A 114 -9.21 -3.97 5.61
C LEU A 114 -7.92 -3.55 4.92
N LEU A 115 -7.05 -2.81 5.60
CA LEU A 115 -5.72 -2.46 5.10
C LEU A 115 -4.85 -3.69 4.88
N SER A 116 -4.90 -4.67 5.79
CA SER A 116 -4.15 -5.92 5.65
C SER A 116 -4.55 -6.69 4.39
N ARG A 117 -5.86 -6.82 4.13
CA ARG A 117 -6.39 -7.45 2.91
C ARG A 117 -5.97 -6.68 1.67
N ALA A 118 -6.09 -5.35 1.69
CA ALA A 118 -5.72 -4.48 0.58
C ALA A 118 -4.20 -4.56 0.29
N CYS A 119 -3.34 -4.50 1.31
CA CYS A 119 -1.90 -4.69 1.17
C CYS A 119 -1.54 -6.07 0.62
N SER A 120 -2.29 -7.11 1.00
CA SER A 120 -2.08 -8.47 0.43
C SER A 120 -2.42 -8.53 -1.06
N MET A 121 -3.46 -7.83 -1.50
CA MET A 121 -3.81 -7.71 -2.93
C MET A 121 -2.73 -6.93 -3.69
N ILE A 122 -2.33 -5.77 -3.19
CA ILE A 122 -1.26 -4.96 -3.77
C ILE A 122 0.04 -5.76 -3.87
N GLY A 123 0.43 -6.48 -2.81
CA GLY A 123 1.68 -7.24 -2.78
C GLY A 123 1.77 -8.34 -3.85
N ARG A 124 0.62 -8.81 -4.37
CA ARG A 124 0.55 -9.77 -5.48
C ARG A 124 0.60 -9.09 -6.85
N ALA A 125 0.07 -7.86 -6.94
CA ALA A 125 -0.03 -7.10 -8.17
C ALA A 125 1.17 -6.19 -8.43
N LEU A 126 1.98 -5.91 -7.38
CA LEU A 126 3.05 -4.91 -7.41
C LEU A 126 4.13 -5.28 -8.45
N PRO A 127 4.38 -4.43 -9.44
CA PRO A 127 5.40 -4.69 -10.44
C PRO A 127 6.81 -4.73 -9.84
N PRO A 128 7.75 -5.51 -10.43
CA PRO A 128 9.14 -5.54 -10.01
C PRO A 128 9.76 -4.13 -10.00
N GLY A 129 10.55 -3.83 -8.96
CA GLY A 129 11.20 -2.53 -8.82
C GLY A 129 10.29 -1.39 -8.35
N THR A 130 9.01 -1.67 -8.08
CA THR A 130 8.08 -0.70 -7.50
C THR A 130 7.89 -0.97 -6.00
N GLY A 131 7.76 0.07 -5.21
CA GLY A 131 7.45 0.00 -3.78
C GLY A 131 6.37 0.98 -3.39
N ILE A 132 5.70 0.69 -2.28
CA ILE A 132 4.73 1.62 -1.69
C ILE A 132 5.45 2.58 -0.75
N ARG A 133 4.98 3.81 -0.67
CA ARG A 133 5.48 4.80 0.28
C ARG A 133 5.13 4.37 1.71
N PRO A 134 6.14 4.13 2.58
CA PRO A 134 5.88 3.63 3.94
C PRO A 134 5.07 4.62 4.79
N ASP A 135 5.30 5.91 4.58
CA ASP A 135 4.58 7.00 5.26
C ASP A 135 3.07 6.99 4.96
N ASP A 136 2.64 6.54 3.79
CA ASP A 136 1.21 6.42 3.48
C ASP A 136 0.55 5.27 4.26
N ILE A 137 1.28 4.16 4.50
CA ILE A 137 0.76 3.04 5.29
C ILE A 137 0.64 3.44 6.76
N ALA A 138 1.69 4.08 7.29
CA ALA A 138 1.67 4.58 8.67
C ALA A 138 0.55 5.60 8.87
N ALA A 139 0.43 6.58 7.97
CA ALA A 139 -0.63 7.58 8.05
C ALA A 139 -2.03 6.98 7.95
N ALA A 140 -2.23 5.98 7.09
CA ALA A 140 -3.52 5.31 6.97
C ALA A 140 -3.99 4.64 8.28
N LEU A 141 -3.06 4.25 9.15
CA LEU A 141 -3.36 3.65 10.46
C LEU A 141 -3.44 4.68 11.57
N LEU A 142 -2.48 5.60 11.62
CA LEU A 142 -2.32 6.58 12.71
C LEU A 142 -3.28 7.76 12.59
N HIS A 143 -3.62 8.14 11.35
CA HIS A 143 -4.46 9.30 11.04
C HIS A 143 -5.67 8.89 10.19
N PRO A 144 -6.58 8.06 10.74
CA PRO A 144 -7.76 7.59 10.01
C PRO A 144 -8.72 8.71 9.60
N GLU A 145 -8.64 9.87 10.24
CA GLU A 145 -9.38 11.08 9.92
C GLU A 145 -8.91 11.74 8.61
N ASP A 146 -7.62 11.62 8.27
CA ASP A 146 -7.07 12.10 7.00
C ASP A 146 -7.33 11.12 5.84
N SER A 147 -8.61 10.88 5.59
CA SER A 147 -9.05 9.98 4.52
C SER A 147 -8.66 10.47 3.13
N ALA A 148 -8.48 11.80 2.95
CA ALA A 148 -8.10 12.41 1.67
C ALA A 148 -6.73 11.91 1.17
N ARG A 149 -5.82 11.58 2.07
CA ARG A 149 -4.49 11.04 1.75
C ARG A 149 -4.55 9.72 0.97
N LEU A 150 -5.55 8.88 1.23
CA LEU A 150 -5.80 7.65 0.48
C LEU A 150 -6.77 7.88 -0.69
N ALA A 151 -7.87 8.59 -0.43
CA ALA A 151 -8.95 8.76 -1.41
C ALA A 151 -8.48 9.54 -2.64
N HIS A 152 -7.81 10.68 -2.46
CA HIS A 152 -7.46 11.53 -3.58
C HIS A 152 -6.57 10.83 -4.63
N PRO A 153 -5.44 10.16 -4.30
CA PRO A 153 -4.65 9.45 -5.28
C PRO A 153 -5.39 8.24 -5.88
N TYR A 154 -6.25 7.55 -5.11
CA TYR A 154 -7.08 6.46 -5.61
C TYR A 154 -8.05 6.93 -6.70
N TYR A 155 -8.92 7.88 -6.39
CA TYR A 155 -9.93 8.37 -7.34
C TYR A 155 -9.30 9.12 -8.51
N ARG A 156 -8.20 9.84 -8.29
CA ARG A 156 -7.44 10.46 -9.38
C ARG A 156 -7.01 9.45 -10.44
N ARG A 157 -6.55 8.26 -10.02
CA ARG A 157 -6.16 7.20 -10.98
C ARG A 157 -7.35 6.67 -11.78
N LEU A 158 -8.52 6.58 -11.18
CA LEU A 158 -9.74 6.12 -11.89
C LEU A 158 -10.24 7.14 -12.94
N VAL A 159 -10.01 8.42 -12.70
CA VAL A 159 -10.49 9.52 -13.57
C VAL A 159 -9.49 9.85 -14.69
N VAL A 160 -8.19 9.63 -14.47
CA VAL A 160 -7.16 9.91 -15.49
C VAL A 160 -7.34 8.92 -16.64
N LEU A 161 -8.01 9.38 -17.69
CA LEU A 161 -8.01 8.72 -19.00
C LEU A 161 -6.57 8.64 -19.51
N PRO A 162 -6.22 7.55 -20.21
CA PRO A 162 -4.87 7.43 -20.80
C PRO A 162 -4.63 8.65 -21.69
N ARG A 163 -3.58 9.39 -21.42
CA ARG A 163 -3.12 10.52 -22.25
C ARG A 163 -2.79 10.10 -23.69
N ASP A 164 -2.62 8.80 -23.93
CA ASP A 164 -2.15 8.25 -25.20
C ASP A 164 -3.28 8.02 -26.22
N ALA A 165 -4.54 8.03 -25.82
CA ALA A 165 -5.67 7.89 -26.76
C ALA A 165 -5.94 9.19 -27.57
N ALA A 166 -5.49 10.33 -27.09
CA ALA A 166 -5.63 11.61 -27.81
C ALA A 166 -4.52 11.84 -28.84
N ALA A 167 -3.30 11.33 -28.56
CA ALA A 167 -2.16 11.51 -29.47
C ALA A 167 -2.20 10.58 -30.69
N GLN A 168 -2.95 9.47 -30.64
CA GLN A 168 -3.05 8.51 -31.73
C GLN A 168 -4.02 8.97 -32.82
N LYS A 169 -4.99 9.85 -32.50
CA LYS A 169 -5.97 10.35 -33.47
C LYS A 169 -5.43 11.45 -34.39
N ASP A 170 -4.39 12.15 -33.97
CA ASP A 170 -3.79 13.23 -34.80
C ASP A 170 -2.73 12.74 -35.80
N ASN A 171 -2.36 11.44 -35.77
CA ASN A 171 -1.39 10.87 -36.71
C ASN A 171 -2.05 10.07 -37.85
N ASP A 172 -3.35 9.87 -37.84
CA ASP A 172 -4.10 9.15 -38.88
C ASP A 172 -5.05 10.06 -39.71
N ALA A 173 -4.82 11.37 -39.67
CA ALA A 173 -5.57 12.35 -40.46
C ALA A 173 -4.74 12.97 -41.59
#